data_b0a7b40c94fbf046c1c92a6294c064a4
#
_entry.id   b0a7b40c94fbf046c1c92a6294c064a4
#
_cell.length_a   1.000
_cell.length_b   1.000
_cell.length_c   1.000
_cell.angle_alpha   90.00
_cell.angle_beta   90.00
_cell.angle_gamma   90.00
#
_symmetry.space_group_name_H-M   'P 1'
#
loop_
_entity.id
_entity.type
_entity.pdbx_description
1 polymer ?
#
loop_
_entity_poly.entity_id
_entity_poly.type
_entity_poly.pdbx_seq_one_letter_code
_entity_poly.pdbx_strand_id
1 'polypeptide(L)'
;AEIANKAPEMTPFDVKQYLDTVDVASLPEVPTKYQMSQICLYPDRETAAMAVKEKLLDLRERILNGEKFATLARIYSEDTGSARKGGELGMASKSIFWPQFSDAAMSLRPGTISQIVETPDGFHIIEVIEKKGDMFNARHILLRPEYTQEDQDKAFKTLDSLRTEINNKAVSFELAARFFSEDPATRTNGGQMADPNSGSAYFEVDQIKPQDYTAIQDLKEGEISAPIASLDNEGRDGNLVYKILRLDKILPSHTATFEHDFTDIATQVRYEKQMVVINKFIDDKISTTNIVIDPLFKDCDFSRPGWSTKFREE
;
A
#
# COMPACT_ATOMS: atom_id res chain seq x y z
N ALA A 1 16.31 3.28 17.78
CA ALA A 1 16.01 4.48 16.95
C ALA A 1 16.97 5.64 17.27
N GLU A 2 17.11 6.06 18.52
CA GLU A 2 17.90 7.25 18.92
C GLU A 2 19.41 7.16 18.62
N ILE A 3 19.98 5.96 18.63
CA ILE A 3 21.40 5.72 18.35
C ILE A 3 21.64 5.67 16.83
N ALA A 4 20.75 5.07 16.09
CA ALA A 4 20.84 5.00 14.63
C ALA A 4 20.71 6.39 13.97
N ASN A 5 19.93 7.30 14.57
CA ASN A 5 19.77 8.69 14.10
C ASN A 5 21.03 9.57 14.30
N LYS A 6 22.08 9.05 14.97
CA LYS A 6 23.37 9.74 15.07
C LYS A 6 24.28 9.52 13.85
N ALA A 7 23.90 8.66 12.91
CA ALA A 7 24.63 8.56 11.65
C ALA A 7 24.43 9.85 10.84
N PRO A 8 25.50 10.46 10.31
CA PRO A 8 25.41 11.69 9.54
C PRO A 8 24.59 11.50 8.25
N GLU A 9 23.99 12.56 7.76
CA GLU A 9 23.43 12.58 6.41
C GLU A 9 24.54 12.33 5.39
N MET A 10 24.22 11.54 4.36
CA MET A 10 25.16 11.21 3.31
C MET A 10 25.28 12.37 2.33
N THR A 11 26.50 12.89 2.18
CA THR A 11 26.83 13.87 1.15
C THR A 11 27.23 13.18 -0.16
N PRO A 12 27.13 13.86 -1.32
CA PRO A 12 27.65 13.32 -2.57
C PRO A 12 29.14 12.93 -2.50
N PHE A 13 29.92 13.60 -1.66
CA PHE A 13 31.32 13.27 -1.42
C PHE A 13 31.49 11.93 -0.70
N ASP A 14 30.67 11.66 0.32
CA ASP A 14 30.72 10.39 1.06
C ASP A 14 30.40 9.19 0.16
N VAL A 15 29.40 9.34 -0.71
CA VAL A 15 29.00 8.30 -1.67
C VAL A 15 30.10 8.07 -2.70
N LYS A 16 30.70 9.13 -3.21
CA LYS A 16 31.82 9.02 -4.16
C LYS A 16 33.03 8.34 -3.52
N GLN A 17 33.39 8.74 -2.31
CA GLN A 17 34.49 8.12 -1.57
C GLN A 17 34.23 6.62 -1.31
N TYR A 18 32.99 6.24 -1.02
CA TYR A 18 32.59 4.84 -0.86
C TYR A 18 32.81 4.07 -2.16
N LEU A 19 32.33 4.58 -3.28
CA LEU A 19 32.50 3.95 -4.59
C LEU A 19 33.96 3.81 -5.02
N ASP A 20 34.82 4.76 -4.64
CA ASP A 20 36.27 4.69 -4.91
C ASP A 20 36.97 3.59 -4.11
N THR A 21 36.35 3.12 -3.00
CA THR A 21 36.96 2.13 -2.08
C THR A 21 36.36 0.73 -2.20
N VAL A 22 35.19 0.61 -2.81
CA VAL A 22 34.46 -0.66 -2.93
C VAL A 22 34.78 -1.31 -4.27
N ASP A 23 34.95 -2.64 -4.26
CA ASP A 23 35.09 -3.40 -5.50
C ASP A 23 33.76 -3.31 -6.29
N VAL A 24 33.85 -2.98 -7.58
CA VAL A 24 32.70 -2.89 -8.49
C VAL A 24 31.84 -4.17 -8.45
N ALA A 25 32.48 -5.32 -8.25
CA ALA A 25 31.78 -6.61 -8.13
C ALA A 25 30.94 -6.74 -6.83
N SER A 26 31.15 -5.88 -5.84
CA SER A 26 30.40 -5.85 -4.58
C SER A 26 29.31 -4.77 -4.56
N LEU A 27 29.22 -3.95 -5.61
CA LEU A 27 28.12 -2.99 -5.75
C LEU A 27 26.79 -3.73 -5.99
N PRO A 28 25.68 -3.24 -5.46
CA PRO A 28 24.38 -3.87 -5.67
C PRO A 28 24.00 -3.84 -7.14
N GLU A 29 23.36 -4.91 -7.59
CA GLU A 29 22.64 -4.89 -8.86
C GLU A 29 21.30 -4.19 -8.66
N VAL A 30 21.08 -3.14 -9.44
CA VAL A 30 19.79 -2.46 -9.53
C VAL A 30 18.90 -3.27 -10.46
N PRO A 31 17.73 -3.71 -10.01
CA PRO A 31 16.82 -4.48 -10.86
C PRO A 31 16.25 -3.61 -11.98
N THR A 32 15.69 -4.26 -13.00
CA THR A 32 14.98 -3.55 -14.07
C THR A 32 13.84 -2.71 -13.49
N LYS A 33 13.80 -1.43 -13.86
CA LYS A 33 12.76 -0.48 -13.43
C LYS A 33 11.95 0.00 -14.66
N TYR A 34 10.67 0.24 -14.42
CA TYR A 34 9.71 0.64 -15.44
C TYR A 34 9.13 2.01 -15.10
N GLN A 35 9.05 2.88 -16.09
CA GLN A 35 8.31 4.13 -16.03
C GLN A 35 7.05 4.01 -16.86
N MET A 36 5.90 4.38 -16.31
CA MET A 36 4.59 4.16 -16.90
C MET A 36 3.69 5.38 -16.75
N SER A 37 2.79 5.50 -17.70
CA SER A 37 1.65 6.42 -17.62
C SER A 37 0.33 5.67 -17.78
N GLN A 38 -0.75 6.16 -17.15
CA GLN A 38 -2.06 5.53 -17.20
C GLN A 38 -3.18 6.50 -17.57
N ILE A 39 -4.23 5.95 -18.19
CA ILE A 39 -5.54 6.60 -18.32
C ILE A 39 -6.53 5.65 -17.68
N CYS A 40 -7.19 6.10 -16.62
CA CYS A 40 -8.11 5.31 -15.82
C CYS A 40 -9.55 5.80 -16.00
N LEU A 41 -10.48 4.85 -16.10
CA LEU A 41 -11.91 5.07 -15.97
C LEU A 41 -12.43 4.21 -14.83
N TYR A 42 -13.27 4.78 -14.00
CA TYR A 42 -13.98 4.03 -12.98
C TYR A 42 -15.31 3.48 -13.56
N PRO A 43 -15.76 2.31 -13.10
CA PRO A 43 -17.10 1.87 -13.41
C PRO A 43 -18.13 2.84 -12.83
N ASP A 44 -19.37 2.78 -13.31
CA ASP A 44 -20.44 3.65 -12.81
C ASP A 44 -20.69 3.41 -11.30
N ARG A 45 -19.92 4.15 -10.51
CA ARG A 45 -19.97 4.07 -9.05
C ARG A 45 -21.31 4.52 -8.48
N GLU A 46 -22.00 5.45 -9.14
CA GLU A 46 -23.23 6.01 -8.64
C GLU A 46 -24.36 4.98 -8.67
N THR A 47 -24.57 4.33 -9.81
CA THR A 47 -25.57 3.28 -9.95
C THR A 47 -25.26 2.08 -9.06
N ALA A 48 -24.02 1.62 -9.03
CA ALA A 48 -23.60 0.51 -8.17
C ALA A 48 -23.75 0.85 -6.68
N ALA A 49 -23.40 2.08 -6.28
CA ALA A 49 -23.56 2.56 -4.91
C ALA A 49 -25.03 2.65 -4.50
N MET A 50 -25.93 3.05 -5.41
CA MET A 50 -27.38 3.08 -5.13
C MET A 50 -27.92 1.69 -4.78
N ALA A 51 -27.58 0.66 -5.55
CA ALA A 51 -27.99 -0.72 -5.29
C ALA A 51 -27.49 -1.23 -3.92
N VAL A 52 -26.24 -0.94 -3.58
CA VAL A 52 -25.67 -1.29 -2.28
C VAL A 52 -26.35 -0.55 -1.14
N LYS A 53 -26.59 0.77 -1.30
CA LYS A 53 -27.28 1.59 -0.30
C LYS A 53 -28.70 1.07 -0.05
N GLU A 54 -29.44 0.71 -1.10
CA GLU A 54 -30.76 0.13 -0.98
C GLU A 54 -30.74 -1.19 -0.19
N LYS A 55 -29.80 -2.08 -0.51
CA LYS A 55 -29.62 -3.35 0.21
C LYS A 55 -29.26 -3.14 1.68
N LEU A 56 -28.39 -2.17 1.98
CA LEU A 56 -28.04 -1.84 3.38
C LEU A 56 -29.19 -1.22 4.13
N LEU A 57 -30.04 -0.41 3.48
CA LEU A 57 -31.25 0.13 4.09
C LEU A 57 -32.24 -0.98 4.45
N ASP A 58 -32.45 -1.96 3.56
CA ASP A 58 -33.26 -3.15 3.86
C ASP A 58 -32.71 -3.91 5.08
N LEU A 59 -31.41 -4.21 5.06
CA LEU A 59 -30.76 -4.92 6.18
C LEU A 59 -30.88 -4.14 7.50
N ARG A 60 -30.73 -2.83 7.45
CA ARG A 60 -30.89 -1.95 8.62
C ARG A 60 -32.33 -1.99 9.14
N GLU A 61 -33.32 -1.92 8.27
CA GLU A 61 -34.73 -2.01 8.65
C GLU A 61 -35.05 -3.37 9.30
N ARG A 62 -34.57 -4.45 8.74
CA ARG A 62 -34.72 -5.81 9.31
C ARG A 62 -34.14 -5.91 10.71
N ILE A 63 -32.97 -5.30 10.95
CA ILE A 63 -32.35 -5.27 12.28
C ILE A 63 -33.23 -4.44 13.26
N LEU A 64 -33.71 -3.28 12.82
CA LEU A 64 -34.60 -2.45 13.64
C LEU A 64 -35.92 -3.15 13.98
N ASN A 65 -36.38 -4.05 13.11
CA ASN A 65 -37.56 -4.88 13.30
C ASN A 65 -37.28 -6.16 14.12
N GLY A 66 -36.07 -6.35 14.64
CA GLY A 66 -35.69 -7.38 15.61
C GLY A 66 -34.88 -8.55 15.04
N GLU A 67 -34.49 -8.55 13.78
CA GLU A 67 -33.54 -9.54 13.28
C GLU A 67 -32.16 -9.33 13.92
N LYS A 68 -31.47 -10.44 14.19
CA LYS A 68 -30.15 -10.36 14.83
C LYS A 68 -29.10 -9.84 13.87
N PHE A 69 -28.46 -8.71 14.21
CA PHE A 69 -27.35 -8.13 13.46
C PHE A 69 -26.30 -9.18 13.07
N ALA A 70 -25.85 -9.99 14.03
CA ALA A 70 -24.83 -11.01 13.82
C ALA A 70 -25.24 -12.07 12.79
N THR A 71 -26.53 -12.36 12.63
CA THR A 71 -27.03 -13.30 11.62
C THR A 71 -26.92 -12.69 10.23
N LEU A 72 -27.36 -11.46 10.09
CA LEU A 72 -27.30 -10.73 8.81
C LEU A 72 -25.85 -10.45 8.40
N ALA A 73 -24.98 -10.11 9.35
CA ALA A 73 -23.57 -9.94 9.08
C ALA A 73 -22.89 -11.22 8.54
N ARG A 74 -23.24 -12.39 9.09
CA ARG A 74 -22.69 -13.66 8.57
C ARG A 74 -23.15 -13.99 7.16
N ILE A 75 -24.35 -13.56 6.79
CA ILE A 75 -24.97 -13.89 5.49
C ILE A 75 -24.54 -12.89 4.42
N TYR A 76 -24.48 -11.62 4.76
CA TYR A 76 -24.40 -10.54 3.77
C TYR A 76 -23.11 -9.75 3.80
N SER A 77 -22.35 -9.73 4.94
CA SER A 77 -21.15 -8.91 5.02
C SER A 77 -20.03 -9.48 4.16
N GLU A 78 -19.44 -8.62 3.36
CA GLU A 78 -18.28 -8.91 2.51
C GLU A 78 -16.94 -8.72 3.24
N ASP A 79 -16.96 -8.25 4.49
CA ASP A 79 -15.78 -8.34 5.36
C ASP A 79 -15.67 -9.77 5.92
N THR A 80 -14.95 -10.63 5.19
CA THR A 80 -14.76 -12.04 5.55
C THR A 80 -14.06 -12.23 6.91
N GLY A 81 -13.29 -11.23 7.36
CA GLY A 81 -12.59 -11.25 8.64
C GLY A 81 -13.52 -11.17 9.83
N SER A 82 -14.55 -10.33 9.78
CA SER A 82 -15.51 -10.14 10.86
C SER A 82 -16.83 -10.87 10.63
N ALA A 83 -17.25 -11.13 9.39
CA ALA A 83 -18.52 -11.75 9.05
C ALA A 83 -18.77 -13.06 9.83
N ARG A 84 -17.77 -13.96 9.90
CA ARG A 84 -17.83 -15.23 10.62
C ARG A 84 -18.10 -15.03 12.11
N LYS A 85 -17.67 -13.90 12.67
CA LYS A 85 -17.90 -13.50 14.08
C LYS A 85 -19.18 -12.66 14.24
N GLY A 86 -20.04 -12.62 13.23
CA GLY A 86 -21.26 -11.80 13.24
C GLY A 86 -20.99 -10.31 13.05
N GLY A 87 -19.92 -9.98 12.35
CA GLY A 87 -19.48 -8.61 12.06
C GLY A 87 -18.66 -7.95 13.17
N GLU A 88 -18.37 -8.66 14.28
CA GLU A 88 -17.70 -8.10 15.45
C GLU A 88 -16.20 -7.88 15.18
N LEU A 89 -15.73 -6.66 15.48
CA LEU A 89 -14.36 -6.22 15.26
C LEU A 89 -13.46 -6.34 16.49
N GLY A 90 -14.09 -6.49 17.69
CA GLY A 90 -13.39 -6.44 18.97
C GLY A 90 -13.08 -5.01 19.43
N MET A 91 -12.55 -4.90 20.65
CA MET A 91 -12.16 -3.61 21.24
C MET A 91 -10.89 -3.10 20.56
N ALA A 92 -10.98 -1.92 19.90
CA ALA A 92 -9.88 -1.35 19.16
C ALA A 92 -9.87 0.19 19.23
N SER A 93 -8.71 0.80 18.99
CA SER A 93 -8.57 2.25 18.93
C SER A 93 -9.26 2.81 17.68
N LYS A 94 -9.88 3.98 17.83
CA LYS A 94 -10.48 4.70 16.70
C LYS A 94 -9.48 4.99 15.56
N SER A 95 -8.19 5.06 15.87
CA SER A 95 -7.14 5.40 14.91
C SER A 95 -6.81 4.32 13.89
N ILE A 96 -7.28 3.07 14.09
CA ILE A 96 -7.04 1.98 13.13
C ILE A 96 -8.13 1.85 12.06
N PHE A 97 -9.22 2.61 12.21
CA PHE A 97 -10.33 2.62 11.25
C PHE A 97 -10.30 3.89 10.40
N TRP A 98 -10.99 3.86 9.28
CA TRP A 98 -11.21 5.05 8.49
C TRP A 98 -11.91 6.14 9.32
N PRO A 99 -11.56 7.42 9.15
CA PRO A 99 -12.16 8.51 9.92
C PRO A 99 -13.69 8.48 9.90
N GLN A 100 -14.30 8.27 8.73
CA GLN A 100 -15.75 8.20 8.58
C GLN A 100 -16.38 7.10 9.43
N PHE A 101 -15.72 5.92 9.49
CA PHE A 101 -16.16 4.81 10.31
C PHE A 101 -16.05 5.12 11.80
N SER A 102 -14.89 5.65 12.20
CA SER A 102 -14.61 6.02 13.59
C SER A 102 -15.55 7.10 14.10
N ASP A 103 -15.78 8.14 13.32
CA ASP A 103 -16.66 9.25 13.69
C ASP A 103 -18.10 8.77 13.85
N ALA A 104 -18.57 7.94 12.92
CA ALA A 104 -19.88 7.31 13.03
C ALA A 104 -19.98 6.45 14.29
N ALA A 105 -19.03 5.53 14.53
CA ALA A 105 -19.03 4.67 15.70
C ALA A 105 -18.95 5.48 17.01
N MET A 106 -18.10 6.51 17.05
CA MET A 106 -17.94 7.36 18.24
C MET A 106 -19.17 8.25 18.53
N SER A 107 -19.96 8.58 17.52
CA SER A 107 -21.21 9.34 17.70
C SER A 107 -22.36 8.51 18.25
N LEU A 108 -22.38 7.20 18.00
CA LEU A 108 -23.44 6.29 18.40
C LEU A 108 -23.43 5.99 19.90
N ARG A 109 -24.58 5.71 20.48
CA ARG A 109 -24.69 5.07 21.82
C ARG A 109 -24.54 3.56 21.68
N PRO A 110 -23.97 2.87 22.67
CA PRO A 110 -23.97 1.40 22.69
C PRO A 110 -25.38 0.83 22.47
N GLY A 111 -25.48 -0.20 21.65
CA GLY A 111 -26.74 -0.82 21.26
C GLY A 111 -27.52 -0.09 20.14
N THR A 112 -26.98 0.98 19.55
CA THR A 112 -27.62 1.67 18.44
C THR A 112 -26.90 1.43 17.12
N ILE A 113 -27.65 1.53 16.01
CA ILE A 113 -27.18 1.25 14.66
C ILE A 113 -27.02 2.56 13.89
N SER A 114 -25.93 2.70 13.14
CA SER A 114 -25.66 3.87 12.30
C SER A 114 -26.64 4.03 11.15
N GLN A 115 -26.62 5.19 10.53
CA GLN A 115 -26.98 5.33 9.13
C GLN A 115 -25.91 4.63 8.27
N ILE A 116 -26.10 4.60 6.94
CA ILE A 116 -25.07 4.09 6.03
C ILE A 116 -23.85 5.00 6.13
N VAL A 117 -22.69 4.38 6.32
CA VAL A 117 -21.38 5.04 6.41
C VAL A 117 -20.57 4.63 5.20
N GLU A 118 -20.15 5.60 4.41
CA GLU A 118 -19.28 5.38 3.25
C GLU A 118 -17.82 5.56 3.65
N THR A 119 -16.98 4.61 3.25
CA THR A 119 -15.53 4.62 3.44
C THR A 119 -14.84 4.18 2.14
N PRO A 120 -13.52 4.32 2.01
CA PRO A 120 -12.80 3.73 0.88
C PRO A 120 -12.97 2.20 0.71
N ASP A 121 -13.31 1.48 1.78
CA ASP A 121 -13.55 0.03 1.72
C ASP A 121 -14.96 -0.35 1.23
N GLY A 122 -15.89 0.61 1.16
CA GLY A 122 -17.28 0.41 0.74
C GLY A 122 -18.29 1.06 1.68
N PHE A 123 -19.49 0.49 1.73
CA PHE A 123 -20.62 1.01 2.52
C PHE A 123 -20.88 0.13 3.73
N HIS A 124 -21.08 0.76 4.87
CA HIS A 124 -21.24 0.07 6.15
C HIS A 124 -22.52 0.47 6.86
N ILE A 125 -23.10 -0.47 7.61
CA ILE A 125 -23.93 -0.19 8.77
C ILE A 125 -23.18 -0.72 10.01
N ILE A 126 -23.19 0.08 11.08
CA ILE A 126 -22.36 -0.15 12.28
C ILE A 126 -23.27 -0.19 13.50
N GLU A 127 -23.05 -1.17 14.37
CA GLU A 127 -23.63 -1.20 15.71
C GLU A 127 -22.51 -1.17 16.75
N VAL A 128 -22.56 -0.22 17.66
CA VAL A 128 -21.59 -0.12 18.74
C VAL A 128 -22.02 -1.01 19.89
N ILE A 129 -21.13 -1.89 20.35
CA ILE A 129 -21.35 -2.79 21.47
C ILE A 129 -20.90 -2.09 22.76
N GLU A 130 -19.71 -1.52 22.77
CA GLU A 130 -19.09 -0.92 23.95
C GLU A 130 -18.12 0.19 23.56
N LYS A 131 -17.94 1.18 24.45
CA LYS A 131 -16.95 2.28 24.30
C LYS A 131 -16.15 2.45 25.57
N LYS A 132 -14.85 2.76 25.41
CA LYS A 132 -13.94 3.08 26.51
C LYS A 132 -12.91 4.13 26.06
N GLY A 133 -13.16 5.39 26.38
CA GLY A 133 -12.31 6.50 25.91
C GLY A 133 -12.27 6.55 24.37
N ASP A 134 -11.08 6.53 23.80
CA ASP A 134 -10.85 6.52 22.34
C ASP A 134 -10.91 5.10 21.72
N MET A 135 -11.35 4.11 22.47
CA MET A 135 -11.55 2.75 22.00
C MET A 135 -13.03 2.40 21.93
N PHE A 136 -13.39 1.54 20.99
CA PHE A 136 -14.74 0.97 20.90
C PHE A 136 -14.70 -0.46 20.41
N ASN A 137 -15.70 -1.25 20.82
CA ASN A 137 -16.06 -2.52 20.21
C ASN A 137 -17.33 -2.28 19.39
N ALA A 138 -17.29 -2.64 18.11
CA ALA A 138 -18.42 -2.53 17.21
C ALA A 138 -18.55 -3.79 16.36
N ARG A 139 -19.72 -3.96 15.77
CA ARG A 139 -19.94 -4.88 14.66
C ARG A 139 -20.46 -4.12 13.46
N HIS A 140 -20.12 -4.61 12.27
CA HIS A 140 -20.53 -3.98 11.03
C HIS A 140 -20.98 -4.99 9.98
N ILE A 141 -21.74 -4.50 9.02
CA ILE A 141 -21.98 -5.16 7.74
C ILE A 141 -21.38 -4.26 6.69
N LEU A 142 -20.45 -4.79 5.94
CA LEU A 142 -19.80 -4.13 4.80
C LEU A 142 -20.37 -4.71 3.52
N LEU A 143 -20.79 -3.85 2.61
CA LEU A 143 -21.08 -4.21 1.22
C LEU A 143 -20.30 -3.28 0.28
N ARG A 144 -19.82 -3.85 -0.82
CA ARG A 144 -19.08 -3.14 -1.88
C ARG A 144 -19.96 -2.98 -3.12
N PRO A 145 -19.78 -1.91 -3.91
CA PRO A 145 -20.40 -1.81 -5.21
C PRO A 145 -20.01 -2.97 -6.12
N GLU A 146 -20.97 -3.65 -6.70
CA GLU A 146 -20.76 -4.66 -7.74
C GLU A 146 -20.93 -4.00 -9.10
N TYR A 147 -20.01 -4.27 -10.02
CA TYR A 147 -20.01 -3.70 -11.36
C TYR A 147 -20.36 -4.77 -12.38
N THR A 148 -21.18 -4.37 -13.36
CA THR A 148 -21.68 -5.29 -14.37
C THR A 148 -20.70 -5.48 -15.52
N GLN A 149 -20.87 -6.56 -16.29
CA GLN A 149 -20.12 -6.76 -17.53
C GLN A 149 -20.38 -5.64 -18.54
N GLU A 150 -21.56 -5.03 -18.53
CA GLU A 150 -21.91 -3.90 -19.40
C GLU A 150 -21.07 -2.66 -19.05
N ASP A 151 -20.85 -2.38 -17.77
CA ASP A 151 -19.98 -1.28 -17.31
C ASP A 151 -18.55 -1.48 -17.79
N GLN A 152 -18.04 -2.70 -17.69
CA GLN A 152 -16.71 -3.06 -18.20
C GLN A 152 -16.63 -2.87 -19.71
N ASP A 153 -17.58 -3.39 -20.45
CA ASP A 153 -17.60 -3.32 -21.92
C ASP A 153 -17.66 -1.87 -22.40
N LYS A 154 -18.42 -1.01 -21.72
CA LYS A 154 -18.51 0.42 -22.01
C LYS A 154 -17.18 1.13 -21.76
N ALA A 155 -16.54 0.88 -20.61
CA ALA A 155 -15.26 1.44 -20.27
C ALA A 155 -14.15 0.97 -21.25
N PHE A 156 -14.13 -0.33 -21.57
CA PHE A 156 -13.17 -0.90 -22.51
C PHE A 156 -13.31 -0.32 -23.92
N LYS A 157 -14.54 -0.14 -24.44
CA LYS A 157 -14.78 0.52 -25.73
C LYS A 157 -14.28 1.95 -25.73
N THR A 158 -14.49 2.69 -24.65
CA THR A 158 -14.00 4.08 -24.52
C THR A 158 -12.48 4.13 -24.52
N LEU A 159 -11.82 3.28 -23.71
CA LEU A 159 -10.38 3.20 -23.62
C LEU A 159 -9.71 2.75 -24.94
N ASP A 160 -10.32 1.78 -25.64
CA ASP A 160 -9.80 1.29 -26.92
C ASP A 160 -9.96 2.34 -28.04
N SER A 161 -11.04 3.11 -28.02
CA SER A 161 -11.21 4.29 -28.89
C SER A 161 -10.10 5.31 -28.64
N LEU A 162 -9.86 5.68 -27.37
CA LEU A 162 -8.78 6.61 -26.98
C LEU A 162 -7.41 6.09 -27.40
N ARG A 163 -7.14 4.81 -27.16
CA ARG A 163 -5.91 4.15 -27.58
C ARG A 163 -5.70 4.26 -29.10
N THR A 164 -6.75 4.06 -29.87
CA THR A 164 -6.72 4.17 -31.33
C THR A 164 -6.42 5.60 -31.77
N GLU A 165 -7.05 6.60 -31.16
CA GLU A 165 -6.81 8.02 -31.46
C GLU A 165 -5.38 8.44 -31.10
N ILE A 166 -4.85 7.97 -29.98
CA ILE A 166 -3.48 8.23 -29.56
C ILE A 166 -2.48 7.58 -30.53
N ASN A 167 -2.68 6.32 -30.89
CA ASN A 167 -1.81 5.61 -31.85
C ASN A 167 -1.81 6.27 -33.23
N ASN A 168 -2.96 6.83 -33.64
CA ASN A 168 -3.09 7.60 -34.88
C ASN A 168 -2.55 9.04 -34.75
N LYS A 169 -2.01 9.42 -33.59
CA LYS A 169 -1.49 10.77 -33.28
C LYS A 169 -2.54 11.88 -33.41
N ALA A 170 -3.81 11.57 -33.32
CA ALA A 170 -4.89 12.57 -33.32
C ALA A 170 -4.90 13.33 -31.98
N VAL A 171 -4.50 12.69 -30.88
CA VAL A 171 -4.34 13.28 -29.55
C VAL A 171 -3.08 12.70 -28.89
N SER A 172 -2.39 13.48 -28.05
CA SER A 172 -1.28 12.93 -27.25
C SER A 172 -1.81 12.18 -26.05
N PHE A 173 -1.03 11.21 -25.52
CA PHE A 173 -1.40 10.45 -24.32
C PHE A 173 -1.63 11.38 -23.12
N GLU A 174 -0.77 12.37 -22.94
CA GLU A 174 -0.83 13.33 -21.84
C GLU A 174 -2.09 14.20 -21.90
N LEU A 175 -2.48 14.60 -23.12
CA LEU A 175 -3.72 15.37 -23.31
C LEU A 175 -4.94 14.48 -23.05
N ALA A 176 -4.95 13.27 -23.57
CA ALA A 176 -6.02 12.30 -23.31
C ALA A 176 -6.15 11.99 -21.80
N ALA A 177 -5.02 11.80 -21.12
CA ALA A 177 -5.03 11.59 -19.66
C ALA A 177 -5.66 12.77 -18.90
N ARG A 178 -5.33 14.00 -19.26
CA ARG A 178 -5.89 15.20 -18.61
C ARG A 178 -7.39 15.34 -18.79
N PHE A 179 -7.92 14.96 -19.93
CA PHE A 179 -9.34 15.15 -20.25
C PHE A 179 -10.21 13.95 -19.87
N PHE A 180 -9.70 12.75 -20.04
CA PHE A 180 -10.51 11.53 -19.91
C PHE A 180 -10.16 10.68 -18.69
N SER A 181 -8.94 10.78 -18.14
CA SER A 181 -8.61 10.01 -16.93
C SER A 181 -9.39 10.55 -15.74
N GLU A 182 -9.96 9.63 -14.99
CA GLU A 182 -10.69 9.90 -13.74
C GLU A 182 -9.79 9.74 -12.50
N ASP A 183 -8.55 9.23 -12.67
CA ASP A 183 -7.58 9.11 -11.58
C ASP A 183 -7.01 10.48 -11.18
N PRO A 184 -7.33 10.98 -9.96
CA PRO A 184 -6.90 12.30 -9.51
C PRO A 184 -5.38 12.38 -9.31
N ALA A 185 -4.70 11.26 -9.04
CA ALA A 185 -3.28 11.24 -8.75
C ALA A 185 -2.43 11.47 -10.00
N THR A 186 -2.85 10.94 -11.14
CA THR A 186 -2.06 11.00 -12.38
C THR A 186 -2.63 11.92 -13.46
N ARG A 187 -3.93 12.23 -13.39
CA ARG A 187 -4.64 13.05 -14.38
C ARG A 187 -3.95 14.38 -14.68
N THR A 188 -3.50 15.09 -13.64
CA THR A 188 -2.95 16.45 -13.77
C THR A 188 -1.55 16.48 -14.34
N ASN A 189 -0.78 15.41 -14.21
CA ASN A 189 0.58 15.27 -14.73
C ASN A 189 0.67 14.46 -16.04
N GLY A 190 -0.44 14.36 -16.77
CA GLY A 190 -0.48 13.69 -18.07
C GLY A 190 -0.50 12.17 -18.00
N GLY A 191 -0.95 11.63 -16.89
CA GLY A 191 -1.08 10.19 -16.66
C GLY A 191 0.14 9.54 -16.04
N GLN A 192 1.26 10.24 -15.86
CA GLN A 192 2.49 9.65 -15.32
C GLN A 192 2.28 9.15 -13.90
N MET A 193 2.63 7.89 -13.69
CA MET A 193 2.59 7.25 -12.38
C MET A 193 3.83 7.60 -11.56
N ALA A 194 3.63 7.75 -10.25
CA ALA A 194 4.72 7.94 -9.29
C ALA A 194 4.39 7.23 -7.99
N ASP A 195 5.42 6.72 -7.33
CA ASP A 195 5.29 6.15 -6.00
C ASP A 195 4.98 7.25 -4.98
N PRO A 196 3.89 7.14 -4.22
CA PRO A 196 3.45 8.20 -3.31
C PRO A 196 4.40 8.42 -2.11
N ASN A 197 5.24 7.44 -1.79
CA ASN A 197 6.15 7.51 -0.65
C ASN A 197 7.51 8.10 -1.04
N SER A 198 8.07 7.66 -2.17
CA SER A 198 9.38 8.08 -2.65
C SER A 198 9.32 9.22 -3.66
N GLY A 199 8.19 9.43 -4.32
CA GLY A 199 8.04 10.34 -5.45
C GLY A 199 8.70 9.84 -6.74
N SER A 200 9.27 8.63 -6.74
CA SER A 200 9.91 8.03 -7.91
C SER A 200 8.89 7.73 -9.00
N ALA A 201 9.20 8.07 -10.24
CA ALA A 201 8.43 7.65 -11.41
C ALA A 201 8.85 6.28 -11.94
N TYR A 202 9.86 5.66 -11.35
CA TYR A 202 10.37 4.34 -11.70
C TYR A 202 9.93 3.30 -10.68
N PHE A 203 9.44 2.17 -11.15
CA PHE A 203 8.92 1.06 -10.34
C PHE A 203 9.68 -0.22 -10.66
N GLU A 204 10.01 -0.98 -9.63
CA GLU A 204 10.45 -2.36 -9.75
C GLU A 204 9.24 -3.28 -9.96
N VAL A 205 9.47 -4.49 -10.47
CA VAL A 205 8.38 -5.43 -10.81
C VAL A 205 7.48 -5.74 -9.62
N ASP A 206 8.05 -5.87 -8.42
CA ASP A 206 7.31 -6.16 -7.18
C ASP A 206 6.48 -4.97 -6.67
N GLN A 207 6.77 -3.77 -7.14
CA GLN A 207 6.00 -2.55 -6.86
C GLN A 207 4.84 -2.34 -7.84
N ILE A 208 4.84 -3.07 -8.95
CA ILE A 208 3.80 -2.98 -9.99
C ILE A 208 2.72 -4.03 -9.71
N LYS A 209 1.46 -3.64 -9.82
CA LYS A 209 0.36 -4.61 -9.68
C LYS A 209 0.48 -5.71 -10.74
N PRO A 210 0.20 -6.98 -10.41
CA PRO A 210 0.37 -8.09 -11.34
C PRO A 210 -0.36 -7.91 -12.67
N GLN A 211 -1.58 -7.34 -12.63
CA GLN A 211 -2.37 -7.06 -13.84
C GLN A 211 -1.71 -5.99 -14.72
N ASP A 212 -1.16 -4.95 -14.08
CA ASP A 212 -0.48 -3.86 -14.77
C ASP A 212 0.82 -4.35 -15.41
N TYR A 213 1.60 -5.14 -14.67
CA TYR A 213 2.83 -5.73 -15.19
C TYR A 213 2.55 -6.66 -16.38
N THR A 214 1.54 -7.53 -16.26
CA THR A 214 1.12 -8.41 -17.37
C THR A 214 0.76 -7.62 -18.63
N ALA A 215 0.18 -6.42 -18.47
CA ALA A 215 -0.22 -5.60 -19.60
C ALA A 215 0.96 -4.87 -20.29
N ILE A 216 2.06 -4.63 -19.58
CA ILE A 216 3.20 -3.86 -20.11
C ILE A 216 4.43 -4.69 -20.45
N GLN A 217 4.58 -5.92 -19.93
CA GLN A 217 5.81 -6.71 -20.02
C GLN A 217 6.29 -6.97 -21.44
N ASP A 218 5.38 -7.06 -22.41
CA ASP A 218 5.67 -7.32 -23.82
C ASP A 218 5.65 -6.05 -24.67
N LEU A 219 5.41 -4.88 -24.06
CA LEU A 219 5.40 -3.59 -24.77
C LEU A 219 6.81 -3.03 -24.96
N LYS A 220 6.97 -2.29 -26.03
CA LYS A 220 8.15 -1.43 -26.27
C LYS A 220 7.88 -0.04 -25.69
N GLU A 221 8.96 0.70 -25.44
CA GLU A 221 8.86 2.10 -25.01
C GLU A 221 7.98 2.91 -25.99
N GLY A 222 7.02 3.63 -25.44
CA GLY A 222 6.02 4.41 -26.15
C GLY A 222 4.76 3.63 -26.57
N GLU A 223 4.72 2.31 -26.46
CA GLU A 223 3.54 1.51 -26.81
C GLU A 223 2.50 1.54 -25.70
N ILE A 224 1.24 1.35 -26.08
CA ILE A 224 0.07 1.41 -25.20
C ILE A 224 -0.59 0.05 -25.13
N SER A 225 -0.89 -0.42 -23.92
CA SER A 225 -1.58 -1.69 -23.67
C SER A 225 -3.00 -1.71 -24.23
N ALA A 226 -3.55 -2.91 -24.42
CA ALA A 226 -4.99 -3.06 -24.49
C ALA A 226 -5.65 -2.59 -23.17
N PRO A 227 -6.97 -2.24 -23.17
CA PRO A 227 -7.71 -1.99 -21.95
C PRO A 227 -7.65 -3.18 -21.00
N ILE A 228 -7.40 -2.91 -19.73
CA ILE A 228 -7.37 -3.91 -18.65
C ILE A 228 -8.25 -3.50 -17.48
N ALA A 229 -8.70 -4.49 -16.72
CA ALA A 229 -9.24 -4.30 -15.39
C ALA A 229 -8.10 -4.42 -14.37
N SER A 230 -8.02 -3.48 -13.44
CA SER A 230 -7.01 -3.42 -12.39
C SER A 230 -7.59 -2.80 -11.13
N LEU A 231 -6.77 -2.51 -10.15
CA LEU A 231 -7.16 -1.85 -8.92
C LEU A 231 -6.46 -0.49 -8.80
N ASP A 232 -7.12 0.49 -8.19
CA ASP A 232 -6.46 1.73 -7.76
C ASP A 232 -5.69 1.52 -6.44
N ASN A 233 -5.16 2.60 -5.87
CA ASN A 233 -4.44 2.57 -4.60
C ASN A 233 -5.30 3.10 -3.43
N GLU A 234 -6.60 3.25 -3.63
CA GLU A 234 -7.52 3.71 -2.60
C GLU A 234 -8.06 2.53 -1.79
N GLY A 235 -8.28 2.76 -0.51
CA GLY A 235 -8.78 1.74 0.40
C GLY A 235 -7.75 0.66 0.76
N ARG A 236 -8.21 -0.38 1.42
CA ARG A 236 -7.36 -1.49 1.86
C ARG A 236 -7.07 -2.48 0.74
N ASP A 237 -8.06 -2.75 -0.11
CA ASP A 237 -8.00 -3.75 -1.18
C ASP A 237 -7.91 -3.10 -2.58
N GLY A 238 -8.01 -1.77 -2.67
CA GLY A 238 -8.15 -1.01 -3.92
C GLY A 238 -9.56 -1.08 -4.52
N ASN A 239 -9.92 -0.10 -5.34
CA ASN A 239 -11.17 -0.12 -6.10
C ASN A 239 -10.92 -0.60 -7.52
N LEU A 240 -11.91 -1.26 -8.11
CA LEU A 240 -11.86 -1.64 -9.52
C LEU A 240 -11.74 -0.41 -10.41
N VAL A 241 -10.78 -0.45 -11.32
CA VAL A 241 -10.58 0.55 -12.37
C VAL A 241 -10.34 -0.14 -13.70
N TYR A 242 -10.75 0.51 -14.77
CA TYR A 242 -10.43 0.13 -16.13
C TYR A 242 -9.40 1.10 -16.67
N LYS A 243 -8.33 0.61 -17.26
CA LYS A 243 -7.25 1.48 -17.71
C LYS A 243 -6.50 0.97 -18.93
N ILE A 244 -5.83 1.89 -19.60
CA ILE A 244 -4.75 1.63 -20.54
C ILE A 244 -3.45 2.17 -19.94
N LEU A 245 -2.37 1.45 -20.19
CA LEU A 245 -1.02 1.79 -19.72
C LEU A 245 -0.14 2.07 -20.93
N ARG A 246 0.66 3.13 -20.84
CA ARG A 246 1.76 3.37 -21.77
C ARG A 246 3.07 3.05 -21.04
N LEU A 247 3.90 2.24 -21.67
CA LEU A 247 5.26 2.02 -21.20
C LEU A 247 6.12 3.19 -21.67
N ASP A 248 6.50 4.08 -20.74
CA ASP A 248 7.26 5.28 -21.09
C ASP A 248 8.74 4.99 -21.26
N LYS A 249 9.31 4.20 -20.33
CA LYS A 249 10.73 3.86 -20.35
C LYS A 249 11.02 2.57 -19.59
N ILE A 250 12.02 1.84 -20.06
CA ILE A 250 12.63 0.70 -19.34
C ILE A 250 14.05 1.09 -18.95
N LEU A 251 14.37 1.00 -17.67
CA LEU A 251 15.74 1.06 -17.20
C LEU A 251 16.18 -0.39 -16.93
N PRO A 252 17.04 -0.97 -17.78
CA PRO A 252 17.48 -2.36 -17.61
C PRO A 252 18.25 -2.56 -16.30
N SER A 253 18.27 -3.78 -15.80
CA SER A 253 19.13 -4.12 -14.66
C SER A 253 20.59 -3.77 -14.96
N HIS A 254 21.25 -3.17 -13.98
CA HIS A 254 22.64 -2.74 -14.09
C HIS A 254 23.30 -2.69 -12.73
N THR A 255 24.61 -2.76 -12.70
CA THR A 255 25.36 -2.49 -11.48
C THR A 255 25.20 -1.01 -11.09
N ALA A 256 24.90 -0.74 -9.83
CA ALA A 256 24.63 0.62 -9.35
C ALA A 256 25.74 1.61 -9.73
N THR A 257 25.35 2.78 -10.24
CA THR A 257 26.24 3.86 -10.65
C THR A 257 25.96 5.14 -9.88
N PHE A 258 26.99 5.97 -9.69
CA PHE A 258 26.84 7.25 -9.00
C PHE A 258 25.86 8.21 -9.72
N GLU A 259 25.81 8.15 -11.05
CA GLU A 259 25.03 9.09 -11.87
C GLU A 259 23.52 8.79 -11.84
N HIS A 260 23.17 7.51 -11.73
CA HIS A 260 21.78 7.07 -11.84
C HIS A 260 21.19 6.61 -10.50
N ASP A 261 22.02 6.06 -9.59
CA ASP A 261 21.56 5.35 -8.40
C ASP A 261 22.07 5.98 -7.10
N PHE A 262 22.40 7.27 -7.13
CA PHE A 262 22.92 8.00 -5.98
C PHE A 262 22.08 7.77 -4.71
N THR A 263 20.77 7.83 -4.80
CA THR A 263 19.88 7.70 -3.64
C THR A 263 19.95 6.31 -3.04
N ASP A 264 19.98 5.27 -3.89
CA ASP A 264 20.03 3.87 -3.46
C ASP A 264 21.40 3.57 -2.80
N ILE A 265 22.49 4.01 -3.43
CA ILE A 265 23.84 3.88 -2.88
C ILE A 265 23.96 4.67 -1.57
N ALA A 266 23.48 5.90 -1.52
CA ALA A 266 23.52 6.73 -0.31
C ALA A 266 22.76 6.08 0.86
N THR A 267 21.63 5.44 0.56
CA THR A 267 20.85 4.69 1.55
C THR A 267 21.62 3.49 2.09
N GLN A 268 22.28 2.73 1.22
CA GLN A 268 23.12 1.60 1.62
C GLN A 268 24.33 2.05 2.47
N VAL A 269 25.05 3.05 2.01
CA VAL A 269 26.20 3.61 2.76
C VAL A 269 25.77 4.13 4.12
N ARG A 270 24.61 4.79 4.19
CA ARG A 270 24.02 5.24 5.45
C ARG A 270 23.72 4.08 6.39
N TYR A 271 23.12 3.02 5.87
CA TYR A 271 22.83 1.81 6.64
C TYR A 271 24.10 1.17 7.19
N GLU A 272 25.15 1.02 6.37
CA GLU A 272 26.43 0.47 6.81
C GLU A 272 27.06 1.34 7.92
N LYS A 273 27.10 2.66 7.75
CA LYS A 273 27.58 3.59 8.79
C LYS A 273 26.73 3.51 10.07
N GLN A 274 25.40 3.37 9.94
CA GLN A 274 24.51 3.15 11.09
C GLN A 274 24.86 1.85 11.83
N MET A 275 25.11 0.77 11.09
CA MET A 275 25.48 -0.51 11.70
C MET A 275 26.82 -0.45 12.42
N VAL A 276 27.79 0.29 11.90
CA VAL A 276 29.06 0.54 12.61
C VAL A 276 28.84 1.26 13.95
N VAL A 277 28.02 2.32 13.96
CA VAL A 277 27.67 3.06 15.18
C VAL A 277 26.91 2.18 16.17
N ILE A 278 25.95 1.40 15.71
CA ILE A 278 25.18 0.47 16.54
C ILE A 278 26.08 -0.62 17.12
N ASN A 279 26.93 -1.22 16.30
CA ASN A 279 27.85 -2.27 16.74
C ASN A 279 28.82 -1.74 17.81
N LYS A 280 29.44 -0.58 17.57
CA LYS A 280 30.29 0.07 18.56
C LYS A 280 29.58 0.34 19.88
N PHE A 281 28.35 0.87 19.81
CA PHE A 281 27.55 1.10 21.02
C PHE A 281 27.26 -0.20 21.78
N ILE A 282 26.93 -1.29 21.07
CA ILE A 282 26.64 -2.59 21.70
C ILE A 282 27.93 -3.12 22.36
N ASP A 283 29.07 -3.06 21.67
CA ASP A 283 30.34 -3.54 22.20
C ASP A 283 30.77 -2.74 23.44
N ASP A 284 30.61 -1.40 23.40
CA ASP A 284 30.86 -0.52 24.57
C ASP A 284 29.92 -0.89 25.74
N LYS A 285 28.65 -1.22 25.45
CA LYS A 285 27.66 -1.64 26.48
C LYS A 285 27.98 -3.02 27.03
N ILE A 286 28.34 -3.98 26.23
CA ILE A 286 28.76 -5.32 26.69
C ILE A 286 29.97 -5.20 27.65
N SER A 287 30.94 -4.31 27.35
CA SER A 287 32.13 -4.11 28.18
C SER A 287 31.81 -3.41 29.50
N THR A 288 30.87 -2.44 29.50
CA THR A 288 30.60 -1.57 30.67
C THR A 288 29.40 -1.99 31.51
N THR A 289 28.54 -2.87 31.02
CA THR A 289 27.33 -3.32 31.72
C THR A 289 27.64 -4.61 32.48
N ASN A 290 27.13 -4.70 33.72
CA ASN A 290 27.20 -5.96 34.47
C ASN A 290 26.14 -6.92 33.90
N ILE A 291 26.57 -7.86 33.07
CA ILE A 291 25.75 -8.88 32.44
C ILE A 291 26.19 -10.22 33.02
N VAL A 292 25.20 -11.02 33.47
CA VAL A 292 25.44 -12.37 33.97
C VAL A 292 24.67 -13.33 33.08
N ILE A 293 25.36 -14.27 32.45
CA ILE A 293 24.77 -15.29 31.59
C ILE A 293 24.67 -16.59 32.40
N ASP A 294 23.50 -17.22 32.31
CA ASP A 294 23.27 -18.52 32.94
C ASP A 294 24.16 -19.59 32.28
N PRO A 295 24.85 -20.45 33.06
CA PRO A 295 25.72 -21.51 32.55
C PRO A 295 25.08 -22.46 31.55
N LEU A 296 23.75 -22.56 31.54
CA LEU A 296 22.97 -23.33 30.56
C LEU A 296 23.23 -22.89 29.10
N PHE A 297 23.65 -21.64 28.90
CA PHE A 297 23.94 -21.06 27.57
C PHE A 297 25.42 -21.08 27.19
N LYS A 298 26.29 -21.80 27.98
CA LYS A 298 27.73 -21.83 27.79
C LYS A 298 28.17 -22.35 26.41
N ASP A 299 27.37 -23.28 25.85
CA ASP A 299 27.64 -23.91 24.55
C ASP A 299 26.97 -23.18 23.39
N CYS A 300 26.34 -22.02 23.62
CA CYS A 300 25.78 -21.21 22.55
C CYS A 300 26.86 -20.46 21.81
N ASP A 301 26.73 -20.41 20.49
CA ASP A 301 27.61 -19.62 19.62
C ASP A 301 27.23 -18.13 19.71
N PHE A 302 28.04 -17.35 20.43
CA PHE A 302 27.84 -15.92 20.55
C PHE A 302 28.63 -15.20 19.44
N SER A 303 27.95 -14.60 18.53
CA SER A 303 28.53 -13.90 17.37
C SER A 303 29.43 -12.68 17.72
N ARG A 304 29.43 -12.23 18.98
CA ARG A 304 30.21 -11.08 19.43
C ARG A 304 31.24 -11.46 20.49
N PRO A 305 32.48 -10.93 20.43
CA PRO A 305 33.46 -11.13 21.48
C PRO A 305 33.01 -10.48 22.80
N GLY A 306 33.47 -11.03 23.91
CA GLY A 306 33.17 -10.50 25.26
C GLY A 306 32.04 -11.17 26.00
N TRP A 307 31.19 -11.96 25.34
CA TRP A 307 30.14 -12.74 26.01
C TRP A 307 30.71 -13.89 26.84
N SER A 308 31.79 -14.50 26.40
CA SER A 308 32.46 -15.62 27.12
C SER A 308 32.95 -15.26 28.53
N THR A 309 33.15 -13.97 28.81
CA THR A 309 33.58 -13.47 30.14
C THR A 309 32.38 -13.10 31.04
N LYS A 310 31.16 -13.29 30.60
CA LYS A 310 29.93 -12.87 31.28
C LYS A 310 29.16 -14.03 31.94
N PHE A 311 29.72 -15.25 31.92
CA PHE A 311 29.11 -16.40 32.59
C PHE A 311 29.25 -16.28 34.12
N ARG A 312 28.19 -16.73 34.80
CA ARG A 312 28.21 -16.82 36.26
C ARG A 312 29.27 -17.83 36.68
N GLU A 313 30.16 -17.42 37.54
CA GLU A 313 31.04 -18.38 38.24
C GLU A 313 30.17 -19.23 39.16
N GLU A 314 30.35 -20.59 39.16
CA GLU A 314 29.62 -21.54 40.00
C GLU A 314 29.98 -21.36 41.47
#